data_959fba6ac32b53c3f750f2bdd89ea40e
#
_entry.id   959fba6ac32b53c3f750f2bdd89ea40e
#
_cell.length_a   1.000
_cell.length_b   1.000
_cell.length_c   1.000
_cell.angle_alpha   90.00
_cell.angle_beta   90.00
_cell.angle_gamma   90.00
#
_symmetry.space_group_name_H-M   'P 1'
#
loop_
_entity.id
_entity.type
_entity.pdbx_description
1 polymer ?
#
loop_
_entity_poly.entity_id
_entity_poly.type
_entity_poly.pdbx_seq_one_letter_code
_entity_poly.pdbx_strand_id
1 'polypeptide(L)'
;MIAYKLVRRGRDGNLYPLFIDRNRPYVFGEHRIAEYIPTKGFAPRLGFHCCFTPYAPHLKQNLKSGEKRVWIECDIDDFKTYPRPPSQGGEWILAQKLTAMRVISQDEVKKLNNDI
;
A
#
# COMPACT_ATOMS: atom_id res chain seq x y z
N MET A 1 4.49 12.95 -5.61
CA MET A 1 3.34 13.11 -4.69
C MET A 1 3.44 12.08 -3.58
N ILE A 2 3.08 12.45 -2.38
CA ILE A 2 3.05 11.52 -1.26
C ILE A 2 1.74 10.73 -1.27
N ALA A 3 1.86 9.42 -1.08
CA ALA A 3 0.73 8.50 -0.97
C ALA A 3 1.05 7.44 0.09
N TYR A 4 0.05 6.63 0.42
CA TYR A 4 0.17 5.64 1.50
C TYR A 4 -0.19 4.25 1.00
N LYS A 5 0.53 3.26 1.47
CA LYS A 5 0.32 1.87 1.08
C LYS A 5 0.34 0.96 2.30
N LEU A 6 -0.64 0.06 2.38
CA LEU A 6 -0.66 -0.97 3.42
C LEU A 6 0.18 -2.15 2.95
N VAL A 7 1.12 -2.58 3.78
CA VAL A 7 2.04 -3.67 3.49
C VAL A 7 2.09 -4.63 4.67
N ARG A 8 2.59 -5.85 4.46
CA ARG A 8 2.74 -6.81 5.54
C ARG A 8 4.17 -6.80 6.10
N ARG A 9 4.29 -7.02 7.39
CA ARG A 9 5.59 -7.22 8.03
C ARG A 9 5.87 -8.72 8.10
N GLY A 10 6.96 -9.16 7.48
CA GLY A 10 7.40 -10.53 7.52
C GLY A 10 8.02 -10.92 8.87
N ARG A 11 8.20 -12.22 9.09
CA ARG A 11 8.86 -12.73 10.30
C ARG A 11 10.32 -12.30 10.40
N ASP A 12 10.95 -12.02 9.27
CA ASP A 12 12.32 -11.49 9.17
C ASP A 12 12.42 -9.99 9.48
N GLY A 13 11.27 -9.32 9.74
CA GLY A 13 11.19 -7.89 9.98
C GLY A 13 11.10 -7.04 8.73
N ASN A 14 11.27 -7.63 7.54
CA ASN A 14 11.15 -6.90 6.28
C ASN A 14 9.68 -6.62 5.93
N LEU A 15 9.46 -5.65 5.05
CA LEU A 15 8.13 -5.27 4.58
C LEU A 15 7.91 -5.81 3.18
N TYR A 16 6.74 -6.41 2.97
CA TYR A 16 6.39 -7.09 1.73
C TYR A 16 5.03 -6.61 1.21
N PRO A 17 4.79 -6.69 -0.10
CA PRO A 17 3.46 -6.44 -0.65
C PRO A 17 2.41 -7.37 -0.04
N LEU A 18 1.14 -6.93 0.00
CA LEU A 18 0.06 -7.75 0.55
C LEU A 18 -0.30 -8.95 -0.34
N PHE A 19 -0.45 -8.72 -1.63
CA PHE A 19 -1.05 -9.70 -2.53
C PHE A 19 -0.19 -10.02 -3.75
N ILE A 20 0.26 -9.02 -4.50
CA ILE A 20 0.99 -9.19 -5.75
C ILE A 20 2.48 -9.07 -5.47
N ASP A 21 3.30 -9.98 -6.04
CA ASP A 21 4.75 -10.03 -5.82
C ASP A 21 5.14 -10.11 -4.34
N ARG A 22 4.43 -10.95 -3.61
CA ARG A 22 4.46 -11.02 -2.14
C ARG A 22 5.85 -11.25 -1.53
N ASN A 23 6.76 -11.82 -2.28
CA ASN A 23 8.08 -12.21 -1.76
C ASN A 23 9.18 -11.20 -2.09
N ARG A 24 8.85 -10.09 -2.74
CA ARG A 24 9.81 -9.03 -3.03
C ARG A 24 9.73 -7.92 -1.97
N PRO A 25 10.69 -7.84 -1.05
CA PRO A 25 10.63 -6.86 0.04
C PRO A 25 10.78 -5.43 -0.47
N TYR A 26 10.13 -4.48 0.23
CA TYR A 26 10.36 -3.06 0.03
C TYR A 26 11.67 -2.65 0.70
N VAL A 27 12.47 -1.88 -0.03
CA VAL A 27 13.68 -1.26 0.47
C VAL A 27 13.47 0.26 0.44
N PHE A 28 13.57 0.92 1.58
CA PHE A 28 13.37 2.35 1.65
C PHE A 28 14.39 3.11 0.80
N GLY A 29 13.89 4.05 0.00
CA GLY A 29 14.72 4.81 -0.95
C GLY A 29 14.88 4.14 -2.32
N GLU A 30 14.51 2.87 -2.47
CA GLU A 30 14.58 2.19 -3.76
C GLU A 30 13.42 2.61 -4.65
N HIS A 31 13.74 3.13 -5.83
CA HIS A 31 12.76 3.47 -6.84
C HIS A 31 12.29 2.22 -7.58
N ARG A 32 10.98 2.02 -7.63
CA ARG A 32 10.37 0.88 -8.34
C ARG A 32 9.49 1.36 -9.47
N ILE A 33 9.56 0.63 -10.58
CA ILE A 33 8.69 0.80 -11.74
C ILE A 33 7.74 -0.38 -11.77
N ALA A 34 6.45 -0.12 -12.01
CA ALA A 34 5.43 -1.15 -12.04
C ALA A 34 5.70 -2.16 -13.17
N GLU A 35 5.56 -3.44 -12.84
CA GLU A 35 5.69 -4.54 -13.79
C GLU A 35 4.38 -5.33 -13.83
N TYR A 36 4.04 -5.86 -15.00
CA TYR A 36 2.90 -6.74 -15.12
C TYR A 36 3.24 -8.11 -14.53
N ILE A 37 2.61 -8.41 -13.40
CA ILE A 37 2.77 -9.70 -12.72
C ILE A 37 1.42 -10.39 -12.70
N PRO A 38 1.20 -11.40 -13.55
CA PRO A 38 -0.06 -12.14 -13.56
C PRO A 38 -0.25 -12.85 -12.22
N THR A 39 -1.36 -12.55 -11.54
CA THR A 39 -1.69 -13.16 -10.26
C THR A 39 -3.10 -13.71 -10.32
N LYS A 40 -3.23 -15.03 -10.11
CA LYS A 40 -4.52 -15.70 -10.17
C LYS A 40 -5.50 -15.10 -9.16
N GLY A 41 -6.71 -14.79 -9.60
CA GLY A 41 -7.76 -14.24 -8.77
C GLY A 41 -7.79 -12.72 -8.69
N PHE A 42 -6.85 -12.03 -9.35
CA PHE A 42 -6.79 -10.57 -9.37
C PHE A 42 -6.96 -10.02 -10.78
N ALA A 43 -7.65 -8.90 -10.89
CA ALA A 43 -7.79 -8.20 -12.16
C ALA A 43 -6.41 -7.73 -12.64
N PRO A 44 -6.12 -7.79 -13.96
CA PRO A 44 -4.84 -7.34 -14.50
C PRO A 44 -4.79 -5.81 -14.50
N ARG A 45 -4.32 -5.24 -13.39
CA ARG A 45 -4.08 -3.79 -13.26
C ARG A 45 -2.59 -3.56 -13.04
N LEU A 46 -1.93 -2.97 -14.02
CA LEU A 46 -0.53 -2.60 -13.91
C LEU A 46 -0.41 -1.37 -13.01
N GLY A 47 0.33 -1.49 -11.91
CA GLY A 47 0.63 -0.38 -11.03
C GLY A 47 0.63 -0.75 -9.56
N PHE A 48 1.12 0.18 -8.75
CA PHE A 48 1.10 0.09 -7.30
C PHE A 48 -0.18 0.70 -6.77
N HIS A 49 -0.96 -0.08 -6.03
CA HIS A 49 -2.21 0.39 -5.42
C HIS A 49 -1.90 1.17 -4.15
N CYS A 50 -2.24 2.45 -4.13
CA CYS A 50 -1.98 3.35 -3.02
C CYS A 50 -3.25 4.12 -2.62
N CYS A 51 -3.20 4.74 -1.44
CA CYS A 51 -4.28 5.57 -0.91
C CYS A 51 -3.79 7.00 -0.70
N PHE A 52 -4.71 7.98 -0.79
CA PHE A 52 -4.41 9.38 -0.49
C PHE A 52 -4.14 9.60 0.99
N THR A 53 -4.83 8.83 1.84
CA THR A 53 -4.61 8.79 3.29
C THR A 53 -4.47 7.33 3.71
N PRO A 54 -3.87 7.03 4.87
CA PRO A 54 -3.72 5.65 5.33
C PRO A 54 -5.04 5.07 5.84
N TYR A 55 -5.98 4.87 4.92
CA TYR A 55 -7.34 4.42 5.22
C TYR A 55 -7.79 3.37 4.19
N ALA A 56 -7.96 2.15 4.66
CA ALA A 56 -8.45 1.02 3.87
C ALA A 56 -9.27 0.10 4.76
N PRO A 57 -10.54 0.46 5.04
CA PRO A 57 -11.35 -0.22 6.07
C PRO A 57 -11.63 -1.70 5.78
N HIS A 58 -11.53 -2.12 4.53
CA HIS A 58 -11.71 -3.52 4.14
C HIS A 58 -10.46 -4.39 4.37
N LEU A 59 -9.31 -3.77 4.66
CA LEU A 59 -8.04 -4.47 4.89
C LEU A 59 -7.69 -4.44 6.37
N LYS A 60 -7.69 -5.60 7.01
CA LYS A 60 -7.38 -5.70 8.44
C LYS A 60 -5.88 -5.57 8.66
N GLN A 61 -5.48 -4.85 9.71
CA GLN A 61 -4.09 -4.71 10.11
C GLN A 61 -3.58 -5.88 10.96
N ASN A 62 -4.47 -6.51 11.73
CA ASN A 62 -4.15 -7.67 12.55
C ASN A 62 -5.01 -8.85 12.09
N LEU A 63 -4.37 -9.89 11.59
CA LEU A 63 -5.05 -11.08 11.09
C LEU A 63 -4.96 -12.21 12.11
N LYS A 64 -5.95 -13.12 12.08
CA LYS A 64 -5.96 -14.33 12.93
C LYS A 64 -4.73 -15.21 12.70
N SER A 65 -4.14 -15.18 11.51
CA SER A 65 -2.90 -15.90 11.19
C SER A 65 -1.66 -15.34 11.89
N GLY A 66 -1.78 -14.19 12.58
CA GLY A 66 -0.64 -13.47 13.15
C GLY A 66 0.07 -12.56 12.17
N GLU A 67 -0.36 -12.50 10.91
CA GLU A 67 0.19 -11.55 9.94
C GLU A 67 -0.08 -10.11 10.40
N LYS A 68 0.96 -9.32 10.46
CA LYS A 68 0.87 -7.90 10.81
C LYS A 68 0.99 -7.04 9.56
N ARG A 69 0.17 -6.02 9.47
CA ARG A 69 0.17 -5.06 8.39
C ARG A 69 0.43 -3.66 8.93
N VAL A 70 1.23 -2.90 8.22
CA VAL A 70 1.59 -1.54 8.59
C VAL A 70 1.43 -0.62 7.39
N TRP A 71 1.21 0.66 7.66
CA TRP A 71 1.17 1.68 6.62
C TRP A 71 2.56 2.23 6.36
N ILE A 72 2.91 2.42 5.10
CA ILE A 72 4.12 3.11 4.70
C ILE A 72 3.77 4.36 3.91
N GLU A 73 4.63 5.36 4.04
CA GLU A 73 4.60 6.57 3.23
C GLU A 73 5.45 6.35 2.00
N CYS A 74 4.92 6.72 0.84
CA CYS A 74 5.59 6.53 -0.45
C CYS A 74 5.61 7.84 -1.23
N ASP A 75 6.64 8.02 -2.04
CA ASP A 75 6.65 9.02 -3.10
C ASP A 75 6.28 8.33 -4.41
N ILE A 76 5.28 8.85 -5.10
CA ILE A 76 4.75 8.25 -6.32
C ILE A 76 4.76 9.22 -7.49
N ASP A 77 4.93 8.67 -8.69
CA ASP A 77 4.83 9.40 -9.95
C ASP A 77 4.05 8.59 -10.97
N ASP A 78 3.61 9.25 -12.04
CA ASP A 78 2.92 8.63 -13.16
C ASP A 78 1.73 7.79 -12.66
N PHE A 79 0.78 8.46 -12.06
CA PHE A 79 -0.37 7.82 -11.42
C PHE A 79 -1.70 8.29 -12.01
N LYS A 80 -2.71 7.46 -11.82
CA LYS A 80 -4.12 7.78 -12.05
C LYS A 80 -4.94 7.32 -10.86
N THR A 81 -6.15 7.85 -10.73
CA THR A 81 -7.08 7.44 -9.68
C THR A 81 -8.14 6.51 -10.25
N TYR A 82 -8.75 5.71 -9.39
CA TYR A 82 -9.86 4.87 -9.75
C TYR A 82 -10.83 4.74 -8.59
N PRO A 83 -12.17 4.59 -8.89
CA PRO A 83 -13.17 4.51 -7.83
C PRO A 83 -13.15 3.15 -7.15
N ARG A 84 -13.44 3.17 -5.84
CA ARG A 84 -13.71 1.98 -5.04
C ARG A 84 -14.95 2.24 -4.19
N PRO A 85 -15.64 1.20 -3.70
CA PRO A 85 -16.76 1.40 -2.80
C PRO A 85 -16.35 2.21 -1.56
N PRO A 86 -17.26 3.02 -0.98
CA PRO A 86 -16.95 3.76 0.26
C PRO A 86 -16.43 2.87 1.39
N SER A 87 -16.93 1.63 1.48
CA SER A 87 -16.45 0.63 2.44
C SER A 87 -15.00 0.21 2.23
N GLN A 88 -14.39 0.58 1.09
CA GLN A 88 -13.00 0.29 0.75
C GLN A 88 -12.16 1.56 0.60
N GLY A 89 -12.67 2.71 1.06
CA GLY A 89 -11.95 3.98 1.02
C GLY A 89 -12.39 4.97 -0.04
N GLY A 90 -13.28 4.61 -0.95
CA GLY A 90 -13.90 5.50 -1.95
C GLY A 90 -13.08 5.76 -3.21
N GLU A 91 -11.84 6.18 -3.09
CA GLU A 91 -10.96 6.44 -4.23
C GLU A 91 -9.54 5.99 -3.92
N TRP A 92 -8.96 5.29 -4.86
CA TRP A 92 -7.60 4.78 -4.75
C TRP A 92 -6.73 5.29 -5.90
N ILE A 93 -5.42 5.11 -5.73
CA ILE A 93 -4.40 5.53 -6.68
C ILE A 93 -3.75 4.28 -7.28
N LEU A 94 -3.48 4.35 -8.59
CA LEU A 94 -2.69 3.34 -9.30
C LEU A 94 -1.45 4.04 -9.86
N ALA A 95 -0.31 3.83 -9.22
CA ALA A 95 0.94 4.50 -9.56
C ALA A 95 1.86 3.57 -10.36
N GLN A 96 2.51 4.12 -11.38
CA GLN A 96 3.48 3.38 -12.20
C GLN A 96 4.89 3.43 -11.62
N LYS A 97 5.17 4.42 -10.78
CA LYS A 97 6.48 4.61 -10.13
C LYS A 97 6.27 4.86 -8.65
N LEU A 98 7.08 4.20 -7.82
CA LEU A 98 6.95 4.27 -6.37
C LEU A 98 8.31 4.16 -5.70
N THR A 99 8.53 4.99 -4.70
CA THR A 99 9.65 4.89 -3.77
C THR A 99 9.09 4.80 -2.35
N ALA A 100 9.31 3.69 -1.68
CA ALA A 100 8.92 3.55 -0.27
C ALA A 100 9.86 4.37 0.60
N MET A 101 9.30 5.19 1.50
CA MET A 101 10.08 6.15 2.28
C MET A 101 10.26 5.73 3.74
N ARG A 102 9.17 5.36 4.42
CA ARG A 102 9.20 5.02 5.85
C ARG A 102 7.89 4.35 6.29
N VAL A 103 7.96 3.65 7.41
CA VAL A 103 6.76 3.20 8.13
C VAL A 103 6.18 4.40 8.90
N ILE A 104 4.86 4.53 8.90
CA ILE A 104 4.19 5.52 9.74
C ILE A 104 3.58 4.86 10.97
N SER A 105 3.61 5.56 12.10
CA SER A 105 3.06 5.06 13.35
C SER A 105 1.54 5.09 13.35
N GLN A 106 0.91 4.34 14.26
CA GLN A 106 -0.54 4.37 14.42
C GLN A 106 -1.04 5.77 14.81
N ASP A 107 -0.25 6.54 15.56
CA ASP A 107 -0.60 7.91 15.90
C ASP A 107 -0.62 8.82 14.66
N GLU A 108 0.36 8.66 13.77
CA GLU A 108 0.37 9.38 12.49
C GLU A 108 -0.80 8.98 11.60
N VAL A 109 -1.15 7.70 11.56
CA VAL A 109 -2.32 7.21 10.83
C VAL A 109 -3.58 7.91 11.31
N LYS A 110 -3.78 7.98 12.63
CA LYS A 110 -4.94 8.67 13.22
C LYS A 110 -4.97 10.15 12.88
N LYS A 111 -3.84 10.85 12.97
CA LYS A 111 -3.74 12.27 12.61
C LYS A 111 -4.12 12.51 11.15
N LEU A 112 -3.55 11.74 10.24
CA LEU A 112 -3.81 11.89 8.80
C LEU A 112 -5.27 11.64 8.45
N ASN A 113 -5.96 10.75 9.17
CA ASN A 113 -7.37 10.46 8.95
C ASN A 113 -8.32 11.44 9.62
N ASN A 114 -7.89 12.14 10.68
CA ASN A 114 -8.71 13.10 11.41
C ASN A 114 -8.57 14.54 10.92
N ASP A 115 -7.54 14.85 10.16
CA ASP A 115 -7.27 16.19 9.62
C ASP A 115 -8.04 16.48 8.30
N ILE A 116 -9.09 15.74 8.05
CA ILE A 116 -9.92 15.91 6.86
C ILE A 116 -11.13 16.78 7.17
#